data_57ca34c1d3c7ed7059c43eba6a3fd0dc
#
_entry.id   57ca34c1d3c7ed7059c43eba6a3fd0dc
#
_cell.length_a   1.000
_cell.length_b   1.000
_cell.length_c   1.000
_cell.angle_alpha   90.00
_cell.angle_beta   90.00
_cell.angle_gamma   90.00
#
_symmetry.space_group_name_H-M   'P 1'
#
loop_
_entity.id
_entity.type
_entity.pdbx_description
1 polymer ?
#
loop_
_entity_poly.entity_id
_entity_poly.type
_entity_poly.pdbx_seq_one_letter_code
_entity_poly.pdbx_strand_id
1 'polypeptide(L)'
;MSTTKPLPDPTDMPRQSHRSLVIRSYLISMLTRMIFTPLAENIEGHAALLVTNLLVDLKILHALQNTRYLLPRTTVPKHSNLHLVHEYSQDPLFRDRFESMLRVSPYVYEVIINLISDHPIFQNNSNNRQTPVWIQLAITLYRLGHYGNSASVSDVAMNFGFSEGTVENFTQRCFTALESLHNMVVRGLTPEEKEVEKQWIDDHVGFRGLWREGWIMYDGTIVVLHERPGFNGDAYFTRKSNYGLNLQVRIPN
;
A
#
# COMPACT_ATOMS: atom_id res chain seq x y z
N MET A 1 32.19 -24.33 -8.18
CA MET A 1 30.90 -24.50 -8.88
C MET A 1 30.29 -23.12 -9.04
N SER A 2 30.32 -22.57 -10.25
CA SER A 2 29.76 -21.26 -10.59
C SER A 2 28.27 -21.42 -10.77
N THR A 3 27.47 -20.88 -9.84
CA THR A 3 26.01 -20.82 -9.99
C THR A 3 25.66 -19.63 -10.87
N THR A 4 25.43 -19.88 -12.14
CA THR A 4 24.83 -18.90 -13.06
C THR A 4 23.40 -18.60 -12.57
N LYS A 5 23.16 -17.33 -12.17
CA LYS A 5 21.80 -16.83 -11.90
C LYS A 5 20.92 -17.08 -13.13
N PRO A 6 19.74 -17.70 -12.98
CA PRO A 6 18.80 -17.80 -14.10
C PRO A 6 18.39 -16.39 -14.55
N LEU A 7 18.27 -16.22 -15.87
CA LEU A 7 17.74 -14.99 -16.48
C LEU A 7 16.32 -14.74 -15.95
N PRO A 8 15.96 -13.49 -15.64
CA PRO A 8 14.61 -13.14 -15.20
C PRO A 8 13.60 -13.50 -16.30
N ASP A 9 12.46 -14.05 -15.88
CA ASP A 9 11.34 -14.39 -16.75
C ASP A 9 10.89 -13.13 -17.52
N PRO A 10 10.63 -13.19 -18.84
CA PRO A 10 10.11 -12.05 -19.60
C PRO A 10 8.82 -11.44 -19.04
N THR A 11 8.08 -12.17 -18.21
CA THR A 11 6.87 -11.69 -17.51
C THR A 11 7.17 -10.83 -16.28
N ASP A 12 8.41 -10.84 -15.77
CA ASP A 12 8.84 -10.09 -14.57
C ASP A 12 9.31 -8.65 -14.87
N MET A 13 9.20 -8.19 -16.11
CA MET A 13 9.60 -6.83 -16.44
C MET A 13 8.58 -5.82 -15.87
N PRO A 14 9.02 -4.81 -15.11
CA PRO A 14 8.13 -3.81 -14.57
C PRO A 14 7.37 -3.11 -15.71
N ARG A 15 6.05 -3.02 -15.57
CA ARG A 15 5.15 -2.41 -16.56
C ARG A 15 5.64 -0.99 -16.89
N GLN A 16 6.14 -0.79 -18.10
CA GLN A 16 6.62 0.52 -18.53
C GLN A 16 5.47 1.52 -18.57
N SER A 17 5.68 2.72 -18.04
CA SER A 17 4.67 3.76 -18.09
C SER A 17 4.40 4.16 -19.55
N HIS A 18 3.15 4.55 -19.86
CA HIS A 18 2.79 5.09 -21.18
C HIS A 18 3.73 6.22 -21.62
N ARG A 19 4.16 7.06 -20.68
CA ARG A 19 5.11 8.15 -20.93
C ARG A 19 6.47 7.62 -21.38
N SER A 20 7.01 6.59 -20.73
CA SER A 20 8.28 5.98 -21.13
C SER A 20 8.20 5.40 -22.53
N LEU A 21 7.07 4.78 -22.89
CA LEU A 21 6.84 4.25 -24.22
C LEU A 21 6.81 5.36 -25.28
N VAL A 22 6.10 6.47 -25.00
CA VAL A 22 6.03 7.61 -25.91
C VAL A 22 7.40 8.25 -26.12
N ILE A 23 8.17 8.49 -25.06
CA ILE A 23 9.53 9.03 -25.13
C ILE A 23 10.43 8.09 -25.95
N ARG A 24 10.37 6.79 -25.71
CA ARG A 24 11.15 5.79 -26.46
C ARG A 24 10.79 5.77 -27.93
N SER A 25 9.51 5.75 -28.27
CA SER A 25 9.03 5.79 -29.65
C SER A 25 9.46 7.07 -30.36
N TYR A 26 9.40 8.22 -29.67
CA TYR A 26 9.86 9.48 -30.21
C TYR A 26 11.36 9.50 -30.47
N LEU A 27 12.18 8.99 -29.55
CA LEU A 27 13.63 8.88 -29.76
C LEU A 27 13.97 8.00 -30.97
N ILE A 28 13.29 6.87 -31.14
CA ILE A 28 13.47 6.02 -32.34
C ILE A 28 13.11 6.80 -33.61
N SER A 29 11.97 7.50 -33.62
CA SER A 29 11.55 8.32 -34.75
C SER A 29 12.56 9.44 -35.08
N MET A 30 13.09 10.11 -34.06
CA MET A 30 14.12 11.13 -34.19
C MET A 30 15.39 10.57 -34.85
N LEU A 31 15.89 9.43 -34.34
CA LEU A 31 17.07 8.76 -34.90
C LEU A 31 16.85 8.32 -36.38
N THR A 32 15.67 7.78 -36.65
CA THR A 32 15.29 7.38 -38.00
C THR A 32 15.30 8.60 -38.94
N ARG A 33 14.72 9.73 -38.53
CA ARG A 33 14.75 10.95 -39.36
C ARG A 33 16.18 11.44 -39.59
N MET A 34 17.03 11.44 -38.55
CA MET A 34 18.45 11.86 -38.72
C MET A 34 19.20 11.00 -39.75
N ILE A 35 18.94 9.69 -39.78
CA ILE A 35 19.62 8.76 -40.73
C ILE A 35 19.08 8.95 -42.12
N PHE A 36 17.77 9.15 -42.29
CA PHE A 36 17.12 9.21 -43.62
C PHE A 36 16.85 10.64 -44.12
N THR A 37 17.41 11.67 -43.45
CA THR A 37 17.29 13.05 -43.96
C THR A 37 18.00 13.16 -45.28
N PRO A 38 17.33 13.60 -46.39
CA PRO A 38 17.95 13.73 -47.67
C PRO A 38 19.11 14.74 -47.63
N LEU A 39 20.17 14.46 -48.33
CA LEU A 39 21.30 15.39 -48.50
C LEU A 39 20.79 16.65 -49.22
N ALA A 40 20.98 17.81 -48.59
CA ALA A 40 20.71 19.08 -49.25
C ALA A 40 21.76 19.35 -50.37
N GLU A 41 21.42 20.22 -51.33
CA GLU A 41 22.27 20.55 -52.44
C GLU A 41 23.66 21.11 -52.04
N ASN A 42 23.74 21.69 -50.82
CA ASN A 42 25.00 22.15 -50.26
C ASN A 42 25.17 21.71 -48.79
N ILE A 43 26.42 21.59 -48.35
CA ILE A 43 26.80 21.10 -47.02
C ILE A 43 26.28 22.04 -45.91
N GLU A 44 26.33 23.36 -46.12
CA GLU A 44 25.89 24.35 -45.12
C GLU A 44 24.38 24.27 -44.92
N GLY A 45 23.59 24.18 -46.00
CA GLY A 45 22.15 24.04 -45.93
C GLY A 45 21.74 22.70 -45.24
N HIS A 46 22.47 21.62 -45.49
CA HIS A 46 22.24 20.34 -44.84
C HIS A 46 22.51 20.42 -43.35
N ALA A 47 23.64 21.02 -42.94
CA ALA A 47 23.97 21.22 -41.52
C ALA A 47 22.96 22.12 -40.81
N ALA A 48 22.52 23.22 -41.41
CA ALA A 48 21.51 24.10 -40.85
C ALA A 48 20.16 23.38 -40.65
N LEU A 49 19.73 22.55 -41.60
CA LEU A 49 18.52 21.73 -41.48
C LEU A 49 18.61 20.71 -40.35
N LEU A 50 19.73 20.01 -40.23
CA LEU A 50 19.94 19.02 -39.14
C LEU A 50 19.93 19.70 -37.76
N VAL A 51 20.59 20.85 -37.60
CA VAL A 51 20.61 21.60 -36.35
C VAL A 51 19.20 22.11 -35.99
N THR A 52 18.46 22.62 -36.96
CA THR A 52 17.08 23.08 -36.74
C THR A 52 16.17 21.94 -36.27
N ASN A 53 16.23 20.81 -36.96
CA ASN A 53 15.47 19.62 -36.60
C ASN A 53 15.83 19.10 -35.19
N LEU A 54 17.11 19.07 -34.87
CA LEU A 54 17.59 18.66 -33.55
C LEU A 54 17.08 19.58 -32.44
N LEU A 55 17.11 20.90 -32.66
CA LEU A 55 16.58 21.86 -31.69
C LEU A 55 15.07 21.71 -31.45
N VAL A 56 14.30 21.41 -32.49
CA VAL A 56 12.88 21.10 -32.38
C VAL A 56 12.66 19.82 -31.60
N ASP A 57 13.39 18.78 -31.95
CA ASP A 57 13.31 17.48 -31.28
C ASP A 57 13.67 17.55 -29.80
N LEU A 58 14.71 18.30 -29.42
CA LEU A 58 15.09 18.55 -28.04
C LEU A 58 14.00 19.30 -27.26
N LYS A 59 13.35 20.31 -27.88
CA LYS A 59 12.21 21.00 -27.25
C LYS A 59 11.05 20.06 -26.98
N ILE A 60 10.72 19.19 -27.93
CA ILE A 60 9.64 18.20 -27.77
C ILE A 60 9.99 17.19 -26.67
N LEU A 61 11.21 16.65 -26.66
CA LEU A 61 11.66 15.74 -25.60
C LEU A 61 11.63 16.39 -24.23
N HIS A 62 12.08 17.64 -24.14
CA HIS A 62 12.00 18.43 -22.89
C HIS A 62 10.54 18.61 -22.45
N ALA A 63 9.63 18.95 -23.35
CA ALA A 63 8.22 19.06 -23.04
C ALA A 63 7.63 17.71 -22.56
N LEU A 64 7.93 16.60 -23.24
CA LEU A 64 7.49 15.26 -22.85
C LEU A 64 8.06 14.86 -21.47
N GLN A 65 9.30 15.22 -21.15
CA GLN A 65 9.93 14.94 -19.85
C GLN A 65 9.33 15.77 -18.72
N ASN A 66 8.91 16.99 -18.96
CA ASN A 66 8.36 17.90 -17.97
C ASN A 66 6.83 17.82 -17.83
N THR A 67 6.14 17.25 -18.82
CA THR A 67 4.69 17.07 -18.78
C THR A 67 4.33 15.92 -17.83
N ARG A 68 3.62 16.22 -16.77
CA ARG A 68 3.19 15.20 -15.79
C ARG A 68 2.15 14.25 -16.37
N TYR A 69 1.27 14.74 -17.25
CA TYR A 69 0.18 13.97 -17.85
C TYR A 69 0.18 14.17 -19.36
N LEU A 70 0.20 13.07 -20.13
CA LEU A 70 0.13 13.11 -21.60
C LEU A 70 -1.27 13.44 -22.11
N LEU A 71 -2.31 13.15 -21.32
CA LEU A 71 -3.70 13.46 -21.61
C LEU A 71 -4.27 14.35 -20.51
N PRO A 72 -5.22 15.25 -20.83
CA PRO A 72 -5.92 16.03 -19.84
C PRO A 72 -6.57 15.10 -18.80
N ARG A 73 -6.47 15.46 -17.52
CA ARG A 73 -7.19 14.74 -16.48
C ARG A 73 -8.68 15.01 -16.61
N THR A 74 -9.45 13.95 -16.72
CA THR A 74 -10.90 14.04 -16.55
C THR A 74 -11.24 14.04 -15.07
N THR A 75 -12.04 14.99 -14.63
CA THR A 75 -12.60 14.98 -13.28
C THR A 75 -13.80 14.04 -13.28
N VAL A 76 -13.65 12.91 -12.59
CA VAL A 76 -14.76 11.97 -12.40
C VAL A 76 -15.52 12.39 -11.14
N PRO A 77 -16.86 12.57 -11.21
CA PRO A 77 -17.68 12.77 -10.02
C PRO A 77 -17.47 11.60 -9.04
N LYS A 78 -17.24 11.93 -7.78
CA LYS A 78 -16.98 10.93 -6.74
C LYS A 78 -18.01 11.05 -5.63
N HIS A 79 -18.54 9.92 -5.21
CA HIS A 79 -19.30 9.82 -3.99
C HIS A 79 -18.35 9.47 -2.84
N SER A 80 -18.66 9.93 -1.64
CA SER A 80 -17.87 9.63 -0.46
C SER A 80 -18.74 9.14 0.66
N ASN A 81 -18.49 7.92 1.12
CA ASN A 81 -19.15 7.32 2.29
C ASN A 81 -18.45 7.70 3.61
N LEU A 82 -17.53 8.67 3.61
CA LEU A 82 -16.83 9.11 4.82
C LEU A 82 -17.74 9.69 5.87
N HIS A 83 -18.86 10.34 5.48
CA HIS A 83 -19.85 10.83 6.41
C HIS A 83 -20.46 9.70 7.24
N LEU A 84 -20.67 8.51 6.65
CA LEU A 84 -21.17 7.33 7.35
C LEU A 84 -20.20 6.83 8.44
N VAL A 85 -18.89 6.90 8.17
CA VAL A 85 -17.88 6.55 9.20
C VAL A 85 -18.03 7.45 10.41
N HIS A 86 -18.20 8.75 10.17
CA HIS A 86 -18.38 9.72 11.26
C HIS A 86 -19.70 9.51 11.99
N GLU A 87 -20.83 9.41 11.28
CA GLU A 87 -22.14 9.18 11.86
C GLU A 87 -22.18 7.90 12.71
N TYR A 88 -21.70 6.80 12.15
CA TYR A 88 -21.70 5.50 12.83
C TYR A 88 -20.74 5.46 14.04
N SER A 89 -19.72 6.30 14.09
CA SER A 89 -18.83 6.39 15.25
C SER A 89 -19.47 7.13 16.44
N GLN A 90 -20.42 8.04 16.17
CA GLN A 90 -21.02 8.92 17.18
C GLN A 90 -22.28 8.34 17.85
N ASP A 91 -23.00 7.47 17.15
CA ASP A 91 -24.27 6.92 17.64
C ASP A 91 -24.11 5.44 18.02
N PRO A 92 -24.33 5.08 19.31
CA PRO A 92 -24.29 3.70 19.77
C PRO A 92 -25.23 2.74 19.01
N LEU A 93 -26.32 3.25 18.45
CA LEU A 93 -27.26 2.46 17.64
C LEU A 93 -26.65 1.94 16.34
N PHE A 94 -25.62 2.58 15.83
CA PHE A 94 -24.95 2.20 14.60
C PHE A 94 -23.60 1.48 14.82
N ARG A 95 -23.30 1.11 16.06
CA ARG A 95 -22.04 0.44 16.42
C ARG A 95 -21.77 -0.79 15.54
N ASP A 96 -22.77 -1.65 15.35
CA ASP A 96 -22.62 -2.88 14.54
C ASP A 96 -22.29 -2.54 13.09
N ARG A 97 -22.84 -1.44 12.56
CA ARG A 97 -22.55 -0.97 11.19
C ARG A 97 -21.12 -0.44 11.08
N PHE A 98 -20.66 0.30 12.09
CA PHE A 98 -19.27 0.75 12.15
C PHE A 98 -18.30 -0.42 12.19
N GLU A 99 -18.54 -1.39 13.08
CA GLU A 99 -17.73 -2.59 13.22
C GLU A 99 -17.79 -3.47 11.96
N SER A 100 -18.94 -3.57 11.31
CA SER A 100 -19.05 -4.25 10.01
C SER A 100 -18.21 -3.58 8.92
N MET A 101 -18.13 -2.24 8.94
CA MET A 101 -17.43 -1.45 7.93
C MET A 101 -15.92 -1.42 8.15
N LEU A 102 -15.44 -1.23 9.40
CA LEU A 102 -14.02 -1.04 9.69
C LEU A 102 -13.38 -2.21 10.46
N ARG A 103 -14.16 -3.20 10.88
CA ARG A 103 -13.73 -4.40 11.65
C ARG A 103 -13.11 -4.09 13.02
N VAL A 104 -13.33 -2.89 13.53
CA VAL A 104 -12.92 -2.45 14.87
C VAL A 104 -14.07 -1.69 15.50
N SER A 105 -14.15 -1.66 16.85
CA SER A 105 -15.12 -0.84 17.56
C SER A 105 -14.75 0.65 17.46
N PRO A 106 -15.71 1.59 17.61
CA PRO A 106 -15.42 3.03 17.64
C PRO A 106 -14.36 3.39 18.68
N TYR A 107 -14.42 2.78 19.86
CA TYR A 107 -13.41 2.98 20.91
C TYR A 107 -12.00 2.58 20.49
N VAL A 108 -11.84 1.39 19.92
CA VAL A 108 -10.53 0.91 19.41
C VAL A 108 -10.03 1.80 18.28
N TYR A 109 -10.92 2.27 17.42
CA TYR A 109 -10.58 3.21 16.34
C TYR A 109 -10.00 4.52 16.89
N GLU A 110 -10.63 5.13 17.92
CA GLU A 110 -10.12 6.33 18.56
C GLU A 110 -8.77 6.09 19.25
N VAL A 111 -8.61 4.97 19.94
CA VAL A 111 -7.33 4.60 20.55
C VAL A 111 -6.22 4.53 19.50
N ILE A 112 -6.46 3.88 18.37
CA ILE A 112 -5.47 3.80 17.29
C ILE A 112 -5.15 5.20 16.74
N ILE A 113 -6.16 6.05 16.51
CA ILE A 113 -5.94 7.44 16.05
C ILE A 113 -5.01 8.16 17.01
N ASN A 114 -5.28 8.10 18.32
CA ASN A 114 -4.49 8.79 19.33
C ASN A 114 -3.04 8.29 19.37
N LEU A 115 -2.82 7.00 19.14
CA LEU A 115 -1.48 6.40 19.11
C LEU A 115 -0.65 6.82 17.90
N ILE A 116 -1.28 7.07 16.74
CA ILE A 116 -0.55 7.32 15.49
C ILE A 116 -0.58 8.77 15.03
N SER A 117 -1.47 9.62 15.56
CA SER A 117 -1.69 10.99 15.07
C SER A 117 -0.44 11.87 15.08
N ASP A 118 0.41 11.70 16.07
CA ASP A 118 1.63 12.49 16.23
C ASP A 118 2.81 11.97 15.43
N HIS A 119 2.64 10.85 14.70
CA HIS A 119 3.71 10.27 13.91
C HIS A 119 4.14 11.23 12.79
N PRO A 120 5.47 11.44 12.59
CA PRO A 120 6.01 12.41 11.62
C PRO A 120 5.51 12.20 10.17
N ILE A 121 5.12 10.98 9.81
CA ILE A 121 4.63 10.65 8.44
C ILE A 121 3.35 11.42 8.09
N PHE A 122 2.57 11.85 9.08
CA PHE A 122 1.35 12.64 8.89
C PHE A 122 1.59 14.15 8.89
N GLN A 123 2.84 14.57 9.10
CA GLN A 123 3.24 15.97 9.01
C GLN A 123 3.78 16.27 7.62
N ASN A 124 3.45 17.41 7.07
CA ASN A 124 4.02 17.89 5.82
C ASN A 124 4.31 19.39 5.88
N ASN A 125 5.31 19.82 5.14
CA ASN A 125 5.69 21.22 5.00
C ASN A 125 5.15 21.86 3.71
N SER A 126 4.19 21.21 3.04
CA SER A 126 3.60 21.73 1.79
C SER A 126 2.42 22.66 2.07
N ASN A 127 2.11 23.56 1.14
CA ASN A 127 0.93 24.42 1.21
C ASN A 127 -0.39 23.62 1.19
N ASN A 128 -0.36 22.38 0.71
CA ASN A 128 -1.52 21.49 0.74
C ASN A 128 -1.50 20.68 2.03
N ARG A 129 -2.49 20.91 2.89
CA ARG A 129 -2.65 20.13 4.12
C ARG A 129 -2.88 18.66 3.80
N GLN A 130 -2.30 17.78 4.60
CA GLN A 130 -2.63 16.37 4.53
C GLN A 130 -4.10 16.14 4.94
N THR A 131 -4.68 15.09 4.38
CA THR A 131 -5.97 14.57 4.85
C THR A 131 -5.84 14.17 6.32
N PRO A 132 -6.83 14.47 7.17
CA PRO A 132 -6.81 14.09 8.59
C PRO A 132 -6.52 12.61 8.80
N VAL A 133 -5.81 12.28 9.89
CA VAL A 133 -5.36 10.90 10.20
C VAL A 133 -6.55 9.94 10.32
N TRP A 134 -7.65 10.37 10.93
CA TRP A 134 -8.84 9.55 11.06
C TRP A 134 -9.40 9.10 9.71
N ILE A 135 -9.38 9.94 8.67
CA ILE A 135 -9.80 9.56 7.32
C ILE A 135 -8.83 8.53 6.72
N GLN A 136 -7.52 8.78 6.86
CA GLN A 136 -6.51 7.87 6.33
C GLN A 136 -6.62 6.49 6.99
N LEU A 137 -6.83 6.45 8.31
CA LEU A 137 -7.02 5.22 9.07
C LEU A 137 -8.32 4.50 8.69
N ALA A 138 -9.44 5.22 8.56
CA ALA A 138 -10.72 4.63 8.16
C ALA A 138 -10.61 3.90 6.82
N ILE A 139 -10.01 4.54 5.82
CA ILE A 139 -9.80 3.95 4.48
C ILE A 139 -8.87 2.74 4.56
N THR A 140 -7.83 2.82 5.38
CA THR A 140 -6.88 1.72 5.58
C THR A 140 -7.56 0.52 6.25
N LEU A 141 -8.32 0.74 7.32
CA LEU A 141 -9.05 -0.31 8.02
C LEU A 141 -10.14 -0.95 7.15
N TYR A 142 -10.86 -0.13 6.38
CA TYR A 142 -11.83 -0.65 5.41
C TYR A 142 -11.15 -1.61 4.43
N ARG A 143 -10.03 -1.21 3.86
CA ARG A 143 -9.25 -2.04 2.93
C ARG A 143 -8.75 -3.33 3.58
N LEU A 144 -8.26 -3.27 4.83
CA LEU A 144 -7.81 -4.44 5.59
C LEU A 144 -8.95 -5.36 5.99
N GLY A 145 -10.12 -4.80 6.25
CA GLY A 145 -11.29 -5.54 6.72
C GLY A 145 -12.07 -6.26 5.61
N HIS A 146 -11.72 -6.05 4.35
CA HIS A 146 -12.38 -6.63 3.18
C HIS A 146 -11.42 -7.44 2.33
N TYR A 147 -11.95 -8.29 1.47
CA TYR A 147 -11.17 -9.12 0.55
C TYR A 147 -11.81 -9.15 -0.84
N GLY A 148 -11.07 -9.66 -1.82
CA GLY A 148 -11.53 -9.70 -3.21
C GLY A 148 -11.68 -8.31 -3.83
N ASN A 149 -12.68 -8.12 -4.66
CA ASN A 149 -12.89 -6.87 -5.38
C ASN A 149 -13.15 -5.68 -4.45
N SER A 150 -13.85 -5.88 -3.33
CA SER A 150 -14.15 -4.81 -2.36
C SER A 150 -12.91 -4.23 -1.65
N ALA A 151 -11.80 -4.97 -1.64
CA ALA A 151 -10.51 -4.50 -1.11
C ALA A 151 -9.60 -3.92 -2.19
N SER A 152 -10.04 -3.93 -3.46
CA SER A 152 -9.25 -3.36 -4.55
C SER A 152 -9.07 -1.86 -4.35
N VAL A 153 -7.91 -1.35 -4.75
CA VAL A 153 -7.61 0.09 -4.63
C VAL A 153 -8.64 0.94 -5.38
N SER A 154 -9.08 0.46 -6.53
CA SER A 154 -10.07 1.13 -7.38
C SER A 154 -11.44 1.22 -6.71
N ASP A 155 -11.94 0.12 -6.13
CA ASP A 155 -13.22 0.09 -5.44
C ASP A 155 -13.22 0.97 -4.19
N VAL A 156 -12.18 0.87 -3.37
CA VAL A 156 -11.98 1.73 -2.20
C VAL A 156 -11.91 3.21 -2.60
N ALA A 157 -11.21 3.53 -3.69
CA ALA A 157 -11.11 4.89 -4.21
C ALA A 157 -12.47 5.46 -4.62
N MET A 158 -13.32 4.64 -5.29
CA MET A 158 -14.68 5.01 -5.65
C MET A 158 -15.56 5.21 -4.41
N ASN A 159 -15.53 4.29 -3.47
CA ASN A 159 -16.37 4.32 -2.27
C ASN A 159 -16.08 5.52 -1.36
N PHE A 160 -14.81 5.92 -1.25
CA PHE A 160 -14.40 7.01 -0.36
C PHE A 160 -14.12 8.34 -1.07
N GLY A 161 -14.24 8.38 -2.39
CA GLY A 161 -14.09 9.62 -3.17
C GLY A 161 -12.66 10.10 -3.34
N PHE A 162 -11.66 9.24 -3.19
CA PHE A 162 -10.24 9.55 -3.40
C PHE A 162 -9.71 8.99 -4.72
N SER A 163 -8.49 9.36 -5.10
CA SER A 163 -7.80 8.71 -6.21
C SER A 163 -7.12 7.43 -5.72
N GLU A 164 -6.92 6.46 -6.61
CA GLU A 164 -6.23 5.20 -6.31
C GLU A 164 -4.87 5.42 -5.64
N GLY A 165 -4.01 6.28 -6.22
CA GLY A 165 -2.72 6.60 -5.62
C GLY A 165 -2.82 7.29 -4.25
N THR A 166 -3.95 7.95 -3.94
CA THR A 166 -4.19 8.52 -2.60
C THR A 166 -4.52 7.42 -1.60
N VAL A 167 -5.33 6.44 -2.00
CA VAL A 167 -5.66 5.28 -1.15
C VAL A 167 -4.40 4.47 -0.83
N GLU A 168 -3.52 4.25 -1.81
CA GLU A 168 -2.23 3.58 -1.60
C GLU A 168 -1.35 4.36 -0.62
N ASN A 169 -1.22 5.67 -0.80
CA ASN A 169 -0.45 6.53 0.11
C ASN A 169 -1.00 6.52 1.54
N PHE A 170 -2.32 6.54 1.72
CA PHE A 170 -2.94 6.46 3.03
C PHE A 170 -2.63 5.12 3.71
N THR A 171 -2.81 4.03 2.97
CA THR A 171 -2.49 2.68 3.45
C THR A 171 -1.02 2.59 3.88
N GLN A 172 -0.10 3.06 3.05
CA GLN A 172 1.34 3.04 3.35
C GLN A 172 1.70 3.88 4.57
N ARG A 173 1.14 5.08 4.72
CA ARG A 173 1.39 5.94 5.87
C ARG A 173 0.87 5.33 7.16
N CYS A 174 -0.36 4.80 7.14
CA CYS A 174 -0.93 4.13 8.29
C CYS A 174 -0.10 2.90 8.69
N PHE A 175 0.35 2.10 7.72
CA PHE A 175 1.24 0.96 8.01
C PHE A 175 2.55 1.41 8.65
N THR A 176 3.21 2.42 8.11
CA THR A 176 4.47 2.94 8.69
C THR A 176 4.26 3.44 10.12
N ALA A 177 3.15 4.13 10.39
CA ALA A 177 2.85 4.63 11.73
C ALA A 177 2.51 3.48 12.70
N LEU A 178 1.71 2.48 12.27
CA LEU A 178 1.38 1.31 13.08
C LEU A 178 2.63 0.44 13.35
N GLU A 179 3.49 0.26 12.36
CA GLU A 179 4.74 -0.49 12.49
C GLU A 179 5.69 0.15 13.51
N SER A 180 5.69 1.48 13.63
CA SER A 180 6.48 2.18 14.66
C SER A 180 6.07 1.82 16.09
N LEU A 181 4.84 1.34 16.30
CA LEU A 181 4.34 0.89 17.59
C LEU A 181 4.79 -0.54 17.94
N HIS A 182 5.46 -1.23 17.03
CA HIS A 182 5.83 -2.65 17.19
C HIS A 182 6.47 -2.95 18.54
N ASN A 183 7.53 -2.23 18.91
CA ASN A 183 8.26 -2.47 20.14
C ASN A 183 7.46 -2.16 21.43
N MET A 184 6.42 -1.34 21.31
CA MET A 184 5.51 -1.03 22.43
C MET A 184 4.47 -2.14 22.62
N VAL A 185 3.93 -2.68 21.52
CA VAL A 185 2.82 -3.64 21.54
C VAL A 185 3.32 -5.07 21.50
N VAL A 186 4.32 -5.37 20.66
CA VAL A 186 4.86 -6.72 20.49
C VAL A 186 6.09 -6.90 21.39
N ARG A 187 5.86 -7.11 22.67
CA ARG A 187 6.91 -7.33 23.67
C ARG A 187 6.57 -8.53 24.56
N GLY A 188 7.58 -9.07 25.23
CA GLY A 188 7.35 -10.03 26.29
C GLY A 188 6.67 -9.39 27.50
N LEU A 189 5.82 -10.13 28.20
CA LEU A 189 5.24 -9.69 29.46
C LEU A 189 6.33 -9.55 30.54
N THR A 190 6.19 -8.55 31.40
CA THR A 190 7.02 -8.43 32.58
C THR A 190 6.70 -9.54 33.59
N PRO A 191 7.57 -9.80 34.57
CA PRO A 191 7.29 -10.78 35.62
C PRO A 191 5.97 -10.53 36.35
N GLU A 192 5.67 -9.26 36.59
CA GLU A 192 4.45 -8.81 37.27
C GLU A 192 3.21 -9.09 36.43
N GLU A 193 3.26 -8.74 35.13
CA GLU A 193 2.17 -9.02 34.19
C GLU A 193 1.93 -10.52 34.02
N LYS A 194 3.00 -11.33 33.99
CA LYS A 194 2.87 -12.80 33.97
C LYS A 194 2.14 -13.33 35.21
N GLU A 195 2.41 -12.75 36.38
CA GLU A 195 1.77 -13.17 37.60
C GLU A 195 0.28 -12.81 37.63
N VAL A 196 -0.09 -11.66 37.04
CA VAL A 196 -1.50 -11.28 36.85
C VAL A 196 -2.23 -12.28 35.94
N GLU A 197 -1.63 -12.64 34.83
CA GLU A 197 -2.21 -13.64 33.91
C GLU A 197 -2.35 -15.02 34.57
N LYS A 198 -1.35 -15.46 35.33
CA LYS A 198 -1.42 -16.72 36.08
C LYS A 198 -2.51 -16.69 37.13
N GLN A 199 -2.70 -15.57 37.82
CA GLN A 199 -3.78 -15.40 38.78
C GLN A 199 -5.14 -15.46 38.10
N TRP A 200 -5.28 -14.81 36.94
CA TRP A 200 -6.50 -14.90 36.15
C TRP A 200 -6.88 -16.36 35.80
N ILE A 201 -5.89 -17.16 35.39
CA ILE A 201 -6.08 -18.60 35.10
C ILE A 201 -6.55 -19.36 36.33
N ASP A 202 -5.93 -19.11 37.50
CA ASP A 202 -6.36 -19.72 38.76
C ASP A 202 -7.83 -19.41 39.07
N ASP A 203 -8.23 -18.16 38.89
CA ASP A 203 -9.56 -17.68 39.29
C ASP A 203 -10.66 -18.12 38.31
N HIS A 204 -10.38 -18.17 36.99
CA HIS A 204 -11.41 -18.39 35.98
C HIS A 204 -11.43 -19.83 35.42
N VAL A 205 -10.26 -20.46 35.29
CA VAL A 205 -10.16 -21.79 34.69
C VAL A 205 -9.98 -22.86 35.78
N GLY A 206 -9.56 -22.47 36.98
CA GLY A 206 -9.36 -23.37 38.10
C GLY A 206 -8.11 -24.26 37.95
N PHE A 207 -7.19 -23.94 37.04
CA PHE A 207 -5.93 -24.65 36.91
C PHE A 207 -4.97 -24.27 38.04
N ARG A 208 -4.60 -25.24 38.87
CA ARG A 208 -3.71 -25.05 40.01
C ARG A 208 -2.41 -25.82 39.85
N GLY A 209 -1.40 -25.43 40.62
CA GLY A 209 -0.10 -26.07 40.62
C GLY A 209 0.64 -25.85 39.31
N LEU A 210 1.18 -26.92 38.73
CA LEU A 210 1.97 -26.85 37.49
C LEU A 210 1.17 -26.34 36.30
N TRP A 211 -0.15 -26.53 36.26
CA TRP A 211 -1.02 -26.04 35.18
C TRP A 211 -1.17 -24.52 35.17
N ARG A 212 -0.94 -23.86 36.27
CA ARG A 212 -0.87 -22.42 36.38
C ARG A 212 0.25 -21.81 35.51
N GLU A 213 1.31 -22.57 35.25
CA GLU A 213 2.39 -22.17 34.36
C GLU A 213 1.99 -22.17 32.86
N GLY A 214 0.87 -22.79 32.53
CA GLY A 214 0.26 -22.81 31.19
C GLY A 214 -0.57 -21.52 30.89
N TRP A 215 -0.10 -20.37 31.36
CA TRP A 215 -0.77 -19.05 31.25
C TRP A 215 -0.75 -18.44 29.84
N ILE A 216 -0.12 -19.09 28.88
CA ILE A 216 -0.02 -18.57 27.51
C ILE A 216 -0.31 -19.68 26.52
N MET A 217 -1.11 -19.35 25.52
CA MET A 217 -1.38 -20.23 24.39
C MET A 217 -0.72 -19.70 23.13
N TYR A 218 -0.16 -20.63 22.34
CA TYR A 218 0.32 -20.33 20.99
C TYR A 218 -0.60 -21.01 20.00
N ASP A 219 -1.19 -20.22 19.12
CA ASP A 219 -1.94 -20.74 17.99
C ASP A 219 -1.29 -20.37 16.67
N GLY A 220 -1.35 -21.29 15.73
CA GLY A 220 -0.83 -21.13 14.38
C GLY A 220 -1.96 -20.82 13.40
N THR A 221 -1.94 -19.64 12.82
CA THR A 221 -2.88 -19.27 11.76
C THR A 221 -2.18 -19.04 10.43
N ILE A 222 -2.93 -19.26 9.34
CA ILE A 222 -2.43 -19.02 7.98
C ILE A 222 -3.10 -17.78 7.44
N VAL A 223 -2.30 -16.76 7.13
CA VAL A 223 -2.75 -15.58 6.35
C VAL A 223 -2.60 -15.91 4.88
N VAL A 224 -3.73 -16.10 4.21
CA VAL A 224 -3.76 -16.46 2.79
C VAL A 224 -3.33 -15.27 1.95
N LEU A 225 -2.39 -15.48 1.03
CA LEU A 225 -1.97 -14.49 0.06
C LEU A 225 -2.98 -14.41 -1.08
N HIS A 226 -3.08 -13.25 -1.70
CA HIS A 226 -3.96 -13.01 -2.86
C HIS A 226 -3.58 -13.88 -4.04
N GLU A 227 -2.27 -14.03 -4.28
CA GLU A 227 -1.71 -14.82 -5.37
C GLU A 227 -0.39 -15.48 -4.96
N ARG A 228 0.09 -16.41 -5.78
CA ARG A 228 1.40 -17.02 -5.60
C ARG A 228 2.49 -15.96 -5.74
N PRO A 229 3.41 -15.78 -4.77
CA PRO A 229 4.57 -14.91 -4.93
C PRO A 229 5.44 -15.30 -6.12
N GLY A 230 5.87 -14.31 -6.91
CA GLY A 230 6.74 -14.54 -8.07
C GLY A 230 8.13 -15.07 -7.67
N PHE A 231 8.65 -14.62 -6.52
CA PHE A 231 9.91 -15.10 -5.97
C PHE A 231 9.68 -16.17 -4.91
N ASN A 232 10.29 -17.35 -5.13
CA ASN A 232 10.26 -18.49 -4.20
C ASN A 232 8.82 -18.91 -3.77
N GLY A 233 7.86 -18.84 -4.71
CA GLY A 233 6.43 -19.05 -4.43
C GLY A 233 6.11 -20.39 -3.76
N ASP A 234 6.88 -21.47 -4.05
CA ASP A 234 6.63 -22.78 -3.47
C ASP A 234 6.86 -22.83 -1.95
N ALA A 235 7.72 -21.93 -1.41
CA ALA A 235 7.92 -21.81 0.04
C ALA A 235 6.68 -21.27 0.79
N TYR A 236 5.75 -20.68 0.08
CA TYR A 236 4.49 -20.14 0.65
C TYR A 236 3.31 -21.12 0.48
N PHE A 237 3.54 -22.30 -0.14
CA PHE A 237 2.47 -23.26 -0.32
C PHE A 237 2.11 -23.92 1.01
N THR A 238 0.84 -23.81 1.42
CA THR A 238 0.37 -24.25 2.73
C THR A 238 -0.32 -25.61 2.66
N ARG A 239 -0.47 -26.26 3.79
CA ARG A 239 -1.24 -27.52 3.93
C ARG A 239 -2.72 -27.43 3.51
N LYS A 240 -3.24 -26.20 3.37
CA LYS A 240 -4.62 -25.96 2.91
C LYS A 240 -4.72 -25.75 1.41
N SER A 241 -3.69 -26.14 0.64
CA SER A 241 -3.62 -26.02 -0.83
C SER A 241 -3.80 -24.59 -1.35
N ASN A 242 -3.29 -23.62 -0.61
CA ASN A 242 -3.20 -22.21 -1.00
C ASN A 242 -1.81 -21.64 -0.67
N TYR A 243 -1.53 -20.43 -1.12
CA TYR A 243 -0.32 -19.70 -0.75
C TYR A 243 -0.61 -18.81 0.46
N GLY A 244 0.26 -18.85 1.48
CA GLY A 244 0.03 -18.10 2.70
C GLY A 244 1.26 -17.96 3.58
N LEU A 245 1.16 -17.02 4.51
CA LEU A 245 2.11 -16.84 5.59
C LEU A 245 1.62 -17.59 6.81
N ASN A 246 2.49 -18.40 7.41
CA ASN A 246 2.18 -19.07 8.66
C ASN A 246 2.58 -18.15 9.82
N LEU A 247 1.58 -17.71 10.59
CA LEU A 247 1.76 -16.88 11.76
C LEU A 247 1.53 -17.72 13.02
N GLN A 248 2.40 -17.55 14.01
CA GLN A 248 2.12 -17.98 15.38
C GLN A 248 1.69 -16.76 16.18
N VAL A 249 0.47 -16.81 16.68
CA VAL A 249 -0.08 -15.76 17.52
C VAL A 249 0.00 -16.21 18.96
N ARG A 250 0.57 -15.34 19.80
CA ARG A 250 0.57 -15.50 21.23
C ARG A 250 -0.67 -14.81 21.79
N ILE A 251 -1.55 -15.54 22.42
CA ILE A 251 -2.75 -15.01 23.05
C ILE A 251 -2.52 -15.13 24.57
N PRO A 252 -2.31 -14.03 25.31
CA PRO A 252 -2.53 -14.00 26.75
C PRO A 252 -4.03 -14.18 26.99
N ASN A 253 -4.37 -14.93 27.99
CA ASN A 253 -5.78 -15.10 28.39
C ASN A 253 -6.33 -13.86 29.02
#